data_4978e659ddbcae0a2acfce561cb19f9d
#
_entry.id   4978e659ddbcae0a2acfce561cb19f9d
#
_cell.length_a   1.000
_cell.length_b   1.000
_cell.length_c   1.000
_cell.angle_alpha   90.00
_cell.angle_beta   90.00
_cell.angle_gamma   90.00
#
_symmetry.space_group_name_H-M   'P 1'
#
loop_
_entity.id
_entity.type
_entity.pdbx_description
1 polymer ?
#
loop_
_entity_poly.entity_id
_entity_poly.type
_entity_poly.pdbx_seq_one_letter_code
_entity_poly.pdbx_strand_id
1 'polypeptide(L)'
;AHWANGYGVIQHSDETQVRIFDLCQQLVCEGRFKQIDEVLEILSATDRLTSAAMWLVVHMTYSTKVDFSGSALDAEDFKANPQGHTGGSLNMVPAYVAYMVANHLAGITRSWLMGQGHCVAAIDAVNVLLQNLYPEQAERYPLSDEGLSQLAQDFYSYAITDDGRPGVPLGSHVNPHTAGGLIEGGYLGFAELQYVHMPLPGERLVAFLSDGAFEEQRGSDWASRWWRAEDCGLVTPVMIANGRRIDQRSTMYQQGGLTWFYEHLEQNDFHPIAIDGRDPAAFIWGIFESEARLQACSAHIRAGKMCYPVKLPYLIAETEKGYGFYGAGTNAAHGTSLPGNPRSDAAARQLFNEH
;
A
#
# COMPACT_ATOMS: atom_id res chain seq x y z
N ALA A 1 13.40 21.59 3.98
CA ALA A 1 12.91 21.99 5.30
C ALA A 1 11.38 21.81 5.44
N HIS A 2 10.60 21.96 4.38
CA HIS A 2 9.13 21.80 4.47
C HIS A 2 8.69 20.34 4.54
N TRP A 3 9.31 19.45 3.77
CA TRP A 3 8.93 18.04 3.75
C TRP A 3 9.02 17.37 5.13
N ALA A 4 10.06 17.62 5.90
CA ALA A 4 10.27 16.99 7.21
C ALA A 4 9.12 17.21 8.23
N ASN A 5 8.25 18.20 7.99
CA ASN A 5 7.09 18.45 8.83
C ASN A 5 5.90 17.53 8.54
N GLY A 6 5.95 16.76 7.44
CA GLY A 6 4.83 15.95 6.98
C GLY A 6 3.64 16.77 6.46
N TYR A 7 2.52 16.09 6.24
CA TYR A 7 1.25 16.69 5.83
C TYR A 7 0.05 15.84 6.26
N GLY A 8 -0.96 16.47 6.84
CA GLY A 8 -2.15 15.77 7.32
C GLY A 8 -1.80 14.73 8.39
N VAL A 9 -2.15 13.47 8.13
CA VAL A 9 -1.83 12.36 9.04
C VAL A 9 -0.43 11.78 8.83
N ILE A 10 0.29 12.22 7.79
CA ILE A 10 1.63 11.74 7.47
C ILE A 10 2.67 12.48 8.31
N GLN A 11 3.49 11.71 9.01
CA GLN A 11 4.59 12.19 9.83
C GLN A 11 5.84 11.37 9.54
N HIS A 12 7.00 12.00 9.57
CA HIS A 12 8.28 11.35 9.31
C HIS A 12 9.08 11.20 10.61
N SER A 13 9.47 9.97 10.91
CA SER A 13 10.42 9.71 12.00
C SER A 13 11.81 10.27 11.66
N ASP A 14 12.63 10.55 12.68
CA ASP A 14 14.01 10.97 12.47
C ASP A 14 14.79 9.94 11.62
N GLU A 15 14.53 8.67 11.83
CA GLU A 15 15.17 7.60 11.05
C GLU A 15 14.77 7.68 9.57
N THR A 16 13.47 7.88 9.26
CA THR A 16 13.01 8.05 7.88
C THR A 16 13.64 9.29 7.25
N GLN A 17 13.72 10.41 7.98
CA GLN A 17 14.32 11.63 7.47
C GLN A 17 15.78 11.43 7.08
N VAL A 18 16.58 10.75 7.91
CA VAL A 18 17.98 10.44 7.62
C VAL A 18 18.08 9.52 6.38
N ARG A 19 17.32 8.44 6.34
CA ARG A 19 17.29 7.49 5.22
C ARG A 19 16.93 8.17 3.89
N ILE A 20 15.95 9.05 3.92
CA ILE A 20 15.52 9.82 2.73
C ILE A 20 16.57 10.83 2.31
N PHE A 21 17.24 11.49 3.25
CA PHE A 21 18.33 12.40 2.91
C PHE A 21 19.46 11.68 2.16
N ASP A 22 19.84 10.50 2.62
CA ASP A 22 20.85 9.66 1.96
C ASP A 22 20.37 9.22 0.56
N LEU A 23 19.11 8.82 0.42
CA LEU A 23 18.52 8.49 -0.88
C LEU A 23 18.51 9.69 -1.83
N CYS A 24 18.15 10.89 -1.35
CA CYS A 24 18.19 12.11 -2.15
C CYS A 24 19.61 12.40 -2.66
N GLN A 25 20.62 12.26 -1.80
CA GLN A 25 22.02 12.42 -2.20
C GLN A 25 22.42 11.40 -3.27
N GLN A 26 22.03 10.15 -3.09
CA GLN A 26 22.28 9.09 -4.08
C GLN A 26 21.65 9.45 -5.43
N LEU A 27 20.38 9.82 -5.49
CA LEU A 27 19.67 10.17 -6.72
C LEU A 27 20.31 11.36 -7.46
N VAL A 28 20.81 12.35 -6.71
CA VAL A 28 21.56 13.47 -7.27
C VAL A 28 22.94 13.03 -7.79
N CYS A 29 23.66 12.21 -7.03
CA CYS A 29 24.95 11.67 -7.46
C CYS A 29 24.86 10.78 -8.71
N GLU A 30 23.74 10.06 -8.86
CA GLU A 30 23.42 9.26 -10.06
C GLU A 30 23.01 10.15 -11.26
N GLY A 31 22.87 11.46 -11.07
CA GLY A 31 22.46 12.40 -12.11
C GLY A 31 20.99 12.35 -12.50
N ARG A 32 20.16 11.72 -11.66
CA ARG A 32 18.70 11.64 -11.90
C ARG A 32 17.99 12.97 -11.61
N PHE A 33 18.50 13.70 -10.64
CA PHE A 33 18.04 15.03 -10.24
C PHE A 33 19.22 15.97 -10.14
N LYS A 34 18.96 17.27 -10.28
CA LYS A 34 20.03 18.28 -10.21
C LYS A 34 20.36 18.65 -8.76
N GLN A 35 19.36 18.61 -7.89
CA GLN A 35 19.50 19.01 -6.50
C GLN A 35 18.51 18.28 -5.60
N ILE A 36 18.83 18.18 -4.33
CA ILE A 36 18.02 17.49 -3.30
C ILE A 36 16.62 18.10 -3.19
N ASP A 37 16.49 19.41 -3.34
CA ASP A 37 15.21 20.10 -3.20
C ASP A 37 14.17 19.63 -4.23
N GLU A 38 14.58 19.25 -5.44
CA GLU A 38 13.67 18.68 -6.46
C GLU A 38 13.04 17.36 -5.96
N VAL A 39 13.83 16.52 -5.30
CA VAL A 39 13.32 15.25 -4.72
C VAL A 39 12.41 15.54 -3.54
N LEU A 40 12.78 16.49 -2.67
CA LEU A 40 11.96 16.86 -1.51
C LEU A 40 10.62 17.50 -1.90
N GLU A 41 10.55 18.21 -3.02
CA GLU A 41 9.27 18.70 -3.57
C GLU A 41 8.36 17.55 -4.01
N ILE A 42 8.91 16.53 -4.67
CA ILE A 42 8.17 15.31 -5.04
C ILE A 42 7.67 14.60 -3.76
N LEU A 43 8.51 14.47 -2.74
CA LEU A 43 8.12 13.83 -1.48
C LEU A 43 7.06 14.65 -0.73
N SER A 44 7.11 15.98 -0.79
CA SER A 44 6.04 16.83 -0.23
C SER A 44 4.71 16.64 -0.98
N ALA A 45 4.76 16.44 -2.30
CA ALA A 45 3.57 16.11 -3.08
C ALA A 45 3.09 14.68 -2.77
N THR A 46 4.00 13.76 -2.48
CA THR A 46 3.69 12.38 -2.05
C THR A 46 2.87 12.37 -0.76
N ASP A 47 3.25 13.16 0.23
CA ASP A 47 2.51 13.26 1.49
C ASP A 47 1.09 13.78 1.30
N ARG A 48 0.95 14.80 0.46
CA ARG A 48 -0.38 15.35 0.11
C ARG A 48 -1.24 14.33 -0.63
N LEU A 49 -0.68 13.63 -1.61
CA LEU A 49 -1.39 12.58 -2.34
C LEU A 49 -1.81 11.45 -1.40
N THR A 50 -0.92 11.02 -0.51
CA THR A 50 -1.21 9.96 0.47
C THR A 50 -2.35 10.38 1.39
N SER A 51 -2.28 11.57 1.96
CA SER A 51 -3.34 12.10 2.83
C SER A 51 -4.67 12.24 2.08
N ALA A 52 -4.66 12.77 0.86
CA ALA A 52 -5.85 12.90 0.02
C ALA A 52 -6.45 11.54 -0.36
N ALA A 53 -5.62 10.54 -0.68
CA ALA A 53 -6.09 9.20 -1.01
C ALA A 53 -6.69 8.48 0.22
N MET A 54 -6.09 8.64 1.41
CA MET A 54 -6.67 8.12 2.65
C MET A 54 -8.03 8.77 2.95
N TRP A 55 -8.14 10.07 2.80
CA TRP A 55 -9.39 10.81 2.93
C TRP A 55 -10.44 10.29 1.91
N LEU A 56 -10.07 10.10 0.65
CA LEU A 56 -10.98 9.59 -0.38
C LEU A 56 -11.45 8.17 -0.09
N VAL A 57 -10.58 7.27 0.41
CA VAL A 57 -10.96 5.92 0.84
C VAL A 57 -12.08 5.95 1.89
N VAL A 58 -12.01 6.88 2.85
CA VAL A 58 -13.06 7.04 3.87
C VAL A 58 -14.37 7.52 3.23
N HIS A 59 -14.30 8.50 2.33
CA HIS A 59 -15.47 8.96 1.57
C HIS A 59 -16.09 7.84 0.72
N MET A 60 -15.28 7.06 0.01
CA MET A 60 -15.75 5.90 -0.76
C MET A 60 -16.52 4.89 0.10
N THR A 61 -16.15 4.74 1.36
CA THR A 61 -16.84 3.84 2.29
C THR A 61 -18.17 4.40 2.75
N TYR A 62 -18.22 5.67 3.17
CA TYR A 62 -19.35 6.20 3.95
C TYR A 62 -20.26 7.17 3.20
N SER A 63 -19.72 7.96 2.24
CA SER A 63 -20.46 9.08 1.64
C SER A 63 -20.90 8.79 0.21
N THR A 64 -21.85 9.61 -0.24
CA THR A 64 -22.29 9.71 -1.65
C THR A 64 -21.84 11.03 -2.27
N LYS A 65 -21.19 11.90 -1.46
CA LYS A 65 -20.73 13.20 -1.86
C LYS A 65 -19.31 13.44 -1.39
N VAL A 66 -18.53 14.08 -2.23
CA VAL A 66 -17.18 14.57 -1.96
C VAL A 66 -17.18 16.07 -2.23
N ASP A 67 -16.55 16.83 -1.36
CA ASP A 67 -16.43 18.29 -1.48
C ASP A 67 -14.99 18.70 -1.18
N PHE A 68 -14.29 19.19 -2.17
CA PHE A 68 -12.88 19.63 -2.05
C PHE A 68 -12.70 20.84 -1.13
N SER A 69 -13.77 21.58 -0.83
CA SER A 69 -13.69 22.66 0.15
C SER A 69 -13.52 22.14 1.58
N GLY A 70 -13.75 20.83 1.81
CA GLY A 70 -13.77 20.24 3.14
C GLY A 70 -14.97 20.64 3.98
N SER A 71 -16.07 21.08 3.35
CA SER A 71 -17.31 21.40 4.05
C SER A 71 -17.88 20.14 4.71
N ALA A 72 -18.44 20.31 5.91
CA ALA A 72 -19.12 19.23 6.62
C ALA A 72 -20.28 18.67 5.79
N LEU A 73 -20.41 17.34 5.78
CA LEU A 73 -21.48 16.64 5.07
C LEU A 73 -22.74 16.53 5.93
N ASP A 74 -23.90 16.69 5.29
CA ASP A 74 -25.21 16.50 5.90
C ASP A 74 -25.67 15.02 5.87
N ALA A 75 -26.75 14.69 6.59
CA ALA A 75 -27.22 13.31 6.72
C ALA A 75 -27.51 12.64 5.36
N GLU A 76 -28.08 13.36 4.42
CA GLU A 76 -28.39 12.88 3.06
C GLU A 76 -27.18 12.60 2.19
N ASP A 77 -26.02 13.20 2.50
CA ASP A 77 -24.77 13.01 1.78
C ASP A 77 -24.09 11.66 2.10
N PHE A 78 -24.64 10.89 3.05
CA PHE A 78 -24.12 9.58 3.45
C PHE A 78 -24.90 8.42 2.85
N LYS A 79 -24.21 7.30 2.63
CA LYS A 79 -24.79 6.05 2.16
C LYS A 79 -25.81 5.50 3.15
N ALA A 80 -26.90 4.94 2.64
CA ALA A 80 -27.88 4.23 3.47
C ALA A 80 -27.25 2.98 4.12
N ASN A 81 -26.31 2.35 3.43
CA ASN A 81 -25.63 1.13 3.87
C ASN A 81 -24.12 1.23 3.54
N PRO A 82 -23.32 1.88 4.40
CA PRO A 82 -21.88 1.99 4.21
C PRO A 82 -21.21 0.62 4.15
N GLN A 83 -20.32 0.41 3.19
CA GLN A 83 -19.55 -0.82 3.01
C GLN A 83 -18.13 -0.52 2.58
N GLY A 84 -17.17 -1.33 3.04
CA GLY A 84 -15.77 -1.23 2.67
C GLY A 84 -14.86 -2.04 3.58
N HIS A 85 -13.62 -2.24 3.15
CA HIS A 85 -12.52 -2.77 3.96
C HIS A 85 -11.57 -1.61 4.28
N THR A 86 -12.09 -0.62 5.01
CA THR A 86 -11.47 0.71 5.17
C THR A 86 -10.09 0.61 5.82
N GLY A 87 -9.96 -0.14 6.92
CA GLY A 87 -8.71 -0.18 7.67
C GLY A 87 -7.53 -0.79 6.90
N GLY A 88 -7.77 -1.85 6.15
CA GLY A 88 -6.74 -2.43 5.28
C GLY A 88 -6.38 -1.51 4.12
N SER A 89 -7.39 -0.85 3.54
CA SER A 89 -7.16 0.12 2.46
C SER A 89 -6.38 1.34 2.93
N LEU A 90 -6.67 1.88 4.12
CA LEU A 90 -5.90 2.98 4.70
C LEU A 90 -4.43 2.61 4.91
N ASN A 91 -4.13 1.38 5.32
CA ASN A 91 -2.75 0.90 5.44
C ASN A 91 -2.07 0.66 4.07
N MET A 92 -2.85 0.35 3.03
CA MET A 92 -2.31 0.12 1.69
C MET A 92 -1.99 1.42 0.94
N VAL A 93 -2.68 2.53 1.24
CA VAL A 93 -2.48 3.81 0.55
C VAL A 93 -1.02 4.28 0.60
N PRO A 94 -0.35 4.40 1.78
CA PRO A 94 1.06 4.82 1.83
C PRO A 94 1.97 3.92 0.98
N ALA A 95 1.75 2.61 1.01
CA ALA A 95 2.52 1.63 0.27
C ALA A 95 2.37 1.79 -1.26
N TYR A 96 1.13 1.95 -1.74
CA TYR A 96 0.88 2.07 -3.18
C TYR A 96 1.32 3.43 -3.74
N VAL A 97 1.09 4.52 -3.01
CA VAL A 97 1.63 5.84 -3.38
C VAL A 97 3.15 5.79 -3.46
N ALA A 98 3.80 5.19 -2.46
CA ALA A 98 5.25 5.03 -2.44
C ALA A 98 5.77 4.22 -3.63
N TYR A 99 5.07 3.15 -4.02
CA TYR A 99 5.39 2.37 -5.21
C TYR A 99 5.36 3.24 -6.48
N MET A 100 4.31 4.04 -6.67
CA MET A 100 4.18 4.94 -7.82
C MET A 100 5.31 5.97 -7.86
N VAL A 101 5.61 6.57 -6.70
CA VAL A 101 6.69 7.56 -6.57
C VAL A 101 8.07 6.93 -6.73
N ALA A 102 8.31 5.74 -6.21
CA ALA A 102 9.57 5.01 -6.42
C ALA A 102 9.80 4.70 -7.91
N ASN A 103 8.74 4.41 -8.67
CA ASN A 103 8.83 4.26 -10.12
C ASN A 103 9.23 5.59 -10.79
N HIS A 104 8.61 6.68 -10.39
CA HIS A 104 8.91 8.01 -10.91
C HIS A 104 10.36 8.43 -10.62
N LEU A 105 10.80 8.32 -9.36
CA LEU A 105 12.15 8.67 -8.94
C LEU A 105 13.23 7.83 -9.62
N ALA A 106 12.93 6.56 -9.88
CA ALA A 106 13.86 5.66 -10.56
C ALA A 106 13.81 5.75 -12.09
N GLY A 107 12.80 6.39 -12.67
CA GLY A 107 12.57 6.42 -14.11
C GLY A 107 12.31 5.04 -14.72
N ILE A 108 11.77 4.11 -13.94
CA ILE A 108 11.43 2.74 -14.36
C ILE A 108 10.05 2.37 -13.87
N THR A 109 9.42 1.39 -14.52
CA THR A 109 8.17 0.81 -14.05
C THR A 109 8.45 -0.56 -13.44
N ARG A 110 8.06 -0.73 -12.18
CA ARG A 110 8.03 -2.03 -11.50
C ARG A 110 6.66 -2.65 -11.66
N SER A 111 6.60 -3.95 -11.72
CA SER A 111 5.33 -4.65 -11.47
C SER A 111 5.00 -4.65 -9.98
N TRP A 112 3.75 -4.86 -9.66
CA TRP A 112 3.31 -4.97 -8.27
C TRP A 112 2.30 -6.11 -8.09
N LEU A 113 2.27 -6.64 -6.89
CA LEU A 113 1.31 -7.64 -6.44
C LEU A 113 0.73 -7.20 -5.10
N MET A 114 -0.57 -7.34 -4.92
CA MET A 114 -1.26 -7.04 -3.66
C MET A 114 -1.94 -8.31 -3.15
N GLY A 115 -1.37 -8.93 -2.12
CA GLY A 115 -1.91 -10.10 -1.47
C GLY A 115 -3.23 -9.84 -0.73
N GLN A 116 -3.37 -8.67 -0.12
CA GLN A 116 -4.61 -8.24 0.52
C GLN A 116 -5.61 -7.66 -0.50
N GLY A 117 -6.13 -8.50 -1.39
CA GLY A 117 -6.97 -8.09 -2.52
C GLY A 117 -8.24 -7.32 -2.16
N HIS A 118 -8.69 -7.37 -0.90
CA HIS A 118 -9.82 -6.58 -0.40
C HIS A 118 -9.50 -5.08 -0.21
N CYS A 119 -8.23 -4.67 -0.36
CA CYS A 119 -7.79 -3.28 -0.20
C CYS A 119 -7.87 -2.46 -1.50
N VAL A 120 -8.72 -2.83 -2.45
CA VAL A 120 -8.87 -2.17 -3.76
C VAL A 120 -9.19 -0.69 -3.68
N ALA A 121 -9.89 -0.23 -2.63
CA ALA A 121 -10.19 1.19 -2.46
C ALA A 121 -8.93 2.07 -2.42
N ALA A 122 -7.82 1.56 -1.88
CA ALA A 122 -6.55 2.27 -1.89
C ALA A 122 -6.03 2.50 -3.31
N ILE A 123 -6.10 1.47 -4.14
CA ILE A 123 -5.62 1.50 -5.52
C ILE A 123 -6.52 2.41 -6.36
N ASP A 124 -7.84 2.27 -6.22
CA ASP A 124 -8.82 3.11 -6.94
C ASP A 124 -8.65 4.59 -6.56
N ALA A 125 -8.56 4.91 -5.27
CA ALA A 125 -8.39 6.28 -4.79
C ALA A 125 -7.12 6.94 -5.35
N VAL A 126 -5.98 6.25 -5.28
CA VAL A 126 -4.70 6.77 -5.78
C VAL A 126 -4.74 6.97 -7.29
N ASN A 127 -5.23 5.97 -8.05
CA ASN A 127 -5.27 6.09 -9.51
C ASN A 127 -6.24 7.17 -10.00
N VAL A 128 -7.39 7.34 -9.34
CA VAL A 128 -8.33 8.42 -9.66
C VAL A 128 -7.71 9.79 -9.37
N LEU A 129 -7.07 9.98 -8.22
CA LEU A 129 -6.40 11.25 -7.90
C LEU A 129 -5.23 11.58 -8.84
N LEU A 130 -4.54 10.57 -9.35
CA LEU A 130 -3.47 10.73 -10.35
C LEU A 130 -3.99 10.77 -11.79
N GLN A 131 -5.28 10.55 -12.01
CA GLN A 131 -5.88 10.36 -13.34
C GLN A 131 -5.15 9.27 -14.16
N ASN A 132 -4.61 8.26 -13.47
CA ASN A 132 -4.00 7.07 -14.06
C ASN A 132 -5.08 6.04 -14.37
N LEU A 133 -5.92 6.34 -15.34
CA LEU A 133 -7.15 5.64 -15.67
C LEU A 133 -7.23 5.39 -17.17
N TYR A 134 -8.04 4.41 -17.57
CA TYR A 134 -8.48 4.32 -18.96
C TYR A 134 -9.36 5.53 -19.34
N PRO A 135 -9.39 5.92 -20.63
CA PRO A 135 -10.12 7.12 -21.06
C PRO A 135 -11.58 7.18 -20.57
N GLU A 136 -12.29 6.05 -20.63
CA GLU A 136 -13.70 5.95 -20.22
C GLU A 136 -13.86 6.14 -18.71
N GLN A 137 -12.89 5.66 -17.93
CA GLN A 137 -12.88 5.86 -16.47
C GLN A 137 -12.50 7.31 -16.11
N ALA A 138 -11.56 7.90 -16.82
CA ALA A 138 -11.18 9.30 -16.60
C ALA A 138 -12.34 10.28 -16.94
N GLU A 139 -13.14 9.95 -17.96
CA GLU A 139 -14.35 10.69 -18.28
C GLU A 139 -15.42 10.55 -17.18
N ARG A 140 -15.56 9.35 -16.60
CA ARG A 140 -16.52 9.08 -15.53
C ARG A 140 -16.11 9.68 -14.18
N TYR A 141 -14.81 9.69 -13.88
CA TYR A 141 -14.24 10.14 -12.61
C TYR A 141 -13.24 11.28 -12.80
N PRO A 142 -13.66 12.43 -13.38
CA PRO A 142 -12.79 13.59 -13.46
C PRO A 142 -12.39 14.07 -12.06
N LEU A 143 -11.25 14.75 -11.96
CA LEU A 143 -10.78 15.30 -10.68
C LEU A 143 -11.59 16.57 -10.34
N SER A 144 -12.82 16.36 -9.88
CA SER A 144 -13.79 17.36 -9.44
C SER A 144 -14.68 16.80 -8.32
N ASP A 145 -15.42 17.65 -7.64
CA ASP A 145 -16.40 17.23 -6.62
C ASP A 145 -17.41 16.22 -7.18
N GLU A 146 -17.89 16.45 -8.40
CA GLU A 146 -18.84 15.57 -9.08
C GLU A 146 -18.21 14.21 -9.41
N GLY A 147 -17.00 14.21 -9.97
CA GLY A 147 -16.30 12.99 -10.36
C GLY A 147 -15.95 12.12 -9.16
N LEU A 148 -15.44 12.71 -8.07
CA LEU A 148 -15.15 11.95 -6.85
C LEU A 148 -16.42 11.55 -6.09
N SER A 149 -17.49 12.34 -6.15
CA SER A 149 -18.81 11.94 -5.64
C SER A 149 -19.35 10.75 -6.41
N GLN A 150 -19.18 10.73 -7.74
CA GLN A 150 -19.56 9.58 -8.57
C GLN A 150 -18.77 8.32 -8.19
N LEU A 151 -17.45 8.45 -7.97
CA LEU A 151 -16.64 7.31 -7.48
C LEU A 151 -17.13 6.79 -6.14
N ALA A 152 -17.43 7.69 -5.19
CA ALA A 152 -17.96 7.32 -3.88
C ALA A 152 -19.32 6.62 -4.00
N GLN A 153 -20.20 7.08 -4.89
CA GLN A 153 -21.51 6.45 -5.14
C GLN A 153 -21.38 5.06 -5.79
N ASP A 154 -20.47 4.92 -6.75
CA ASP A 154 -20.27 3.67 -7.49
C ASP A 154 -19.58 2.59 -6.63
N PHE A 155 -18.74 2.98 -5.68
CA PHE A 155 -18.07 2.03 -4.80
C PHE A 155 -19.06 1.27 -3.93
N TYR A 156 -19.09 -0.07 -4.06
CA TYR A 156 -20.10 -0.99 -3.50
C TYR A 156 -21.54 -0.79 -4.02
N SER A 157 -21.73 -0.09 -5.13
CA SER A 157 -23.02 -0.10 -5.83
C SER A 157 -23.24 -1.39 -6.61
N TYR A 158 -22.17 -2.15 -6.86
CA TYR A 158 -22.14 -3.30 -7.77
C TYR A 158 -22.56 -2.97 -9.21
N ALA A 159 -22.46 -1.70 -9.59
CA ALA A 159 -22.73 -1.26 -10.94
C ALA A 159 -21.74 -1.91 -11.93
N ILE A 160 -22.29 -2.36 -13.04
CA ILE A 160 -21.54 -2.96 -14.15
C ILE A 160 -21.79 -2.08 -15.38
N THR A 161 -20.73 -1.76 -16.09
CA THR A 161 -20.80 -1.02 -17.36
C THR A 161 -21.38 -1.88 -18.48
N ASP A 162 -21.77 -1.28 -19.60
CA ASP A 162 -22.39 -1.98 -20.72
C ASP A 162 -21.46 -3.06 -21.34
N ASP A 163 -20.15 -2.90 -21.21
CA ASP A 163 -19.14 -3.86 -21.64
C ASP A 163 -18.80 -4.93 -20.56
N GLY A 164 -19.54 -4.97 -19.46
CA GLY A 164 -19.46 -5.99 -18.42
C GLY A 164 -18.34 -5.78 -17.40
N ARG A 165 -17.77 -4.60 -17.31
CA ARG A 165 -16.74 -4.24 -16.31
C ARG A 165 -17.36 -3.66 -15.04
N PRO A 166 -16.67 -3.73 -13.87
CA PRO A 166 -17.07 -2.99 -12.69
C PRO A 166 -17.18 -1.49 -12.97
N GLY A 167 -18.12 -0.81 -12.33
CA GLY A 167 -18.27 0.63 -12.43
C GLY A 167 -17.04 1.38 -11.91
N VAL A 168 -16.41 0.90 -10.82
CA VAL A 168 -15.13 1.43 -10.31
C VAL A 168 -13.93 0.76 -10.99
N PRO A 169 -12.74 1.37 -11.02
CA PRO A 169 -11.60 0.89 -11.79
C PRO A 169 -11.20 -0.58 -11.54
N LEU A 170 -11.13 -1.02 -10.28
CA LEU A 170 -10.81 -2.41 -9.91
C LEU A 170 -11.98 -3.16 -9.26
N GLY A 171 -13.15 -2.55 -9.21
CA GLY A 171 -14.30 -3.07 -8.47
C GLY A 171 -14.25 -2.70 -6.98
N SER A 172 -15.29 -3.07 -6.29
CA SER A 172 -15.52 -2.61 -4.92
C SER A 172 -15.28 -3.68 -3.88
N HIS A 173 -15.29 -4.93 -4.27
CA HIS A 173 -15.28 -6.08 -3.37
C HIS A 173 -14.21 -7.09 -3.78
N VAL A 174 -13.84 -7.95 -2.85
CA VAL A 174 -12.98 -9.11 -3.13
C VAL A 174 -13.64 -9.98 -4.20
N ASN A 175 -12.93 -10.23 -5.25
CA ASN A 175 -13.34 -11.12 -6.34
C ASN A 175 -12.22 -12.16 -6.59
N PRO A 176 -12.41 -13.12 -7.53
CA PRO A 176 -11.38 -14.12 -7.81
C PRO A 176 -10.00 -13.58 -8.17
N HIS A 177 -9.91 -12.33 -8.63
CA HIS A 177 -8.65 -11.69 -9.00
C HIS A 177 -8.00 -10.91 -7.87
N THR A 178 -8.78 -10.53 -6.85
CA THR A 178 -8.35 -9.71 -5.71
C THR A 178 -8.61 -10.39 -4.38
N ALA A 179 -9.03 -11.66 -4.37
CA ALA A 179 -9.25 -12.41 -3.14
C ALA A 179 -7.91 -12.69 -2.45
N GLY A 180 -7.71 -12.15 -1.29
CA GLY A 180 -6.66 -12.59 -0.37
C GLY A 180 -6.90 -14.05 0.04
N GLY A 181 -5.93 -14.68 0.63
CA GLY A 181 -6.05 -16.03 1.12
C GLY A 181 -5.92 -17.09 0.02
N LEU A 182 -7.00 -17.72 -0.37
CA LEU A 182 -6.98 -18.89 -1.26
C LEU A 182 -6.32 -18.65 -2.63
N ILE A 183 -6.41 -17.43 -3.16
CA ILE A 183 -5.91 -17.10 -4.50
C ILE A 183 -4.53 -16.45 -4.46
N GLU A 184 -4.14 -15.86 -3.34
CA GLU A 184 -2.83 -15.24 -3.16
C GLU A 184 -1.70 -16.22 -3.46
N GLY A 185 -1.79 -17.47 -3.02
CA GLY A 185 -0.83 -18.52 -3.38
C GLY A 185 -0.70 -18.76 -4.88
N GLY A 186 -1.79 -18.64 -5.64
CA GLY A 186 -1.79 -18.72 -7.10
C GLY A 186 -1.06 -17.54 -7.74
N TYR A 187 -1.32 -16.31 -7.28
CA TYR A 187 -0.62 -15.13 -7.77
C TYR A 187 0.86 -15.12 -7.40
N LEU A 188 1.21 -15.56 -6.20
CA LEU A 188 2.60 -15.74 -5.79
C LEU A 188 3.31 -16.78 -6.66
N GLY A 189 2.63 -17.89 -7.03
CA GLY A 189 3.15 -18.88 -7.95
C GLY A 189 3.41 -18.33 -9.36
N PHE A 190 2.54 -17.46 -9.86
CA PHE A 190 2.77 -16.76 -11.13
C PHE A 190 3.93 -15.78 -11.02
N ALA A 191 4.03 -15.05 -9.92
CA ALA A 191 5.14 -14.15 -9.66
C ALA A 191 6.47 -14.93 -9.55
N GLU A 192 6.49 -16.07 -8.88
CA GLU A 192 7.64 -16.96 -8.84
C GLU A 192 8.05 -17.38 -10.26
N LEU A 193 7.10 -17.86 -11.06
CA LEU A 193 7.40 -18.30 -12.42
C LEU A 193 8.00 -17.18 -13.26
N GLN A 194 7.37 -16.01 -13.26
CA GLN A 194 7.78 -14.90 -14.12
C GLN A 194 9.01 -14.15 -13.60
N TYR A 195 9.05 -13.82 -12.32
CA TYR A 195 10.06 -12.90 -11.78
C TYR A 195 11.24 -13.60 -11.12
N VAL A 196 11.13 -14.89 -10.80
CA VAL A 196 12.21 -15.68 -10.20
C VAL A 196 12.82 -16.65 -11.21
N HIS A 197 11.98 -17.45 -11.90
CA HIS A 197 12.48 -18.51 -12.80
C HIS A 197 12.63 -18.06 -14.24
N MET A 198 11.86 -17.08 -14.72
CA MET A 198 11.83 -16.65 -16.12
C MET A 198 11.85 -15.11 -16.25
N PRO A 199 12.69 -14.39 -15.50
CA PRO A 199 12.68 -12.94 -15.52
C PRO A 199 13.18 -12.40 -16.87
N LEU A 200 12.51 -11.36 -17.35
CA LEU A 200 13.06 -10.54 -18.42
C LEU A 200 14.16 -9.63 -17.86
N PRO A 201 15.14 -9.22 -18.66
CA PRO A 201 16.22 -8.37 -18.20
C PRO A 201 15.71 -7.07 -17.57
N GLY A 202 16.08 -6.84 -16.31
CA GLY A 202 15.70 -5.64 -15.57
C GLY A 202 14.29 -5.64 -14.96
N GLU A 203 13.52 -6.70 -15.10
CA GLU A 203 12.21 -6.83 -14.44
C GLU A 203 12.33 -6.76 -12.92
N ARG A 204 11.37 -6.08 -12.31
CA ARG A 204 11.27 -5.92 -10.86
C ARG A 204 9.83 -6.05 -10.40
N LEU A 205 9.65 -6.60 -9.22
CA LEU A 205 8.35 -6.78 -8.60
C LEU A 205 8.38 -6.25 -7.16
N VAL A 206 7.37 -5.47 -6.77
CA VAL A 206 7.07 -5.17 -5.37
C VAL A 206 5.86 -5.99 -4.96
N ALA A 207 6.02 -6.87 -3.99
CA ALA A 207 4.95 -7.74 -3.49
C ALA A 207 4.46 -7.23 -2.14
N PHE A 208 3.26 -6.65 -2.10
CA PHE A 208 2.61 -6.23 -0.87
C PHE A 208 1.87 -7.40 -0.24
N LEU A 209 2.26 -7.71 0.98
CA LEU A 209 1.75 -8.83 1.77
C LEU A 209 1.09 -8.31 3.05
N SER A 210 0.27 -9.11 3.70
CA SER A 210 -0.33 -8.76 4.98
C SER A 210 -0.15 -9.86 6.02
N ASP A 211 -0.01 -9.45 7.29
CA ASP A 211 0.13 -10.36 8.42
C ASP A 211 -1.08 -11.28 8.61
N GLY A 212 -2.29 -10.80 8.32
CA GLY A 212 -3.49 -11.64 8.36
C GLY A 212 -3.50 -12.73 7.28
N ALA A 213 -3.20 -12.37 6.03
CA ALA A 213 -3.12 -13.33 4.93
C ALA A 213 -1.97 -14.33 5.13
N PHE A 214 -0.84 -13.87 5.65
CA PHE A 214 0.27 -14.72 6.00
C PHE A 214 -0.11 -15.88 6.92
N GLU A 215 -0.90 -15.64 7.95
CA GLU A 215 -1.35 -16.66 8.88
C GLU A 215 -2.30 -17.69 8.24
N GLU A 216 -3.08 -17.26 7.25
CA GLU A 216 -4.05 -18.11 6.56
C GLU A 216 -3.40 -18.99 5.50
N GLN A 217 -2.35 -18.52 4.86
CA GLN A 217 -1.71 -19.19 3.73
C GLN A 217 -0.55 -20.14 4.09
N ARG A 218 -0.08 -20.10 5.29
CA ARG A 218 0.88 -21.03 5.88
C ARG A 218 2.02 -21.47 4.96
N GLY A 219 2.95 -20.59 4.70
CA GLY A 219 4.22 -20.93 4.10
C GLY A 219 4.43 -20.55 2.66
N SER A 220 3.42 -20.08 1.90
CA SER A 220 3.65 -19.58 0.56
C SER A 220 4.46 -18.27 0.58
N ASP A 221 4.21 -17.40 1.54
CA ASP A 221 4.93 -16.13 1.69
C ASP A 221 6.37 -16.32 2.21
N TRP A 222 6.70 -17.51 2.67
CA TRP A 222 7.95 -17.83 3.34
C TRP A 222 8.93 -18.61 2.50
N ALA A 223 8.56 -18.97 1.30
CA ALA A 223 9.46 -19.73 0.46
C ALA A 223 10.61 -18.81 0.02
N SER A 224 11.67 -18.76 0.83
CA SER A 224 12.86 -17.93 0.58
C SER A 224 13.40 -18.09 -0.83
N ARG A 225 13.26 -19.28 -1.41
CA ARG A 225 13.65 -19.57 -2.79
C ARG A 225 12.92 -18.71 -3.83
N TRP A 226 11.71 -18.24 -3.57
CA TRP A 226 10.96 -17.40 -4.50
C TRP A 226 11.60 -16.03 -4.72
N TRP A 227 12.34 -15.58 -3.71
CA TRP A 227 12.90 -14.25 -3.67
C TRP A 227 14.40 -14.22 -3.98
N ARG A 228 15.02 -15.39 -4.21
CA ARG A 228 16.45 -15.47 -4.45
C ARG A 228 16.84 -14.79 -5.75
N ALA A 229 17.89 -13.95 -5.68
CA ALA A 229 18.40 -13.14 -6.78
C ALA A 229 19.59 -13.78 -7.51
N GLU A 230 19.86 -15.07 -7.32
CA GLU A 230 21.07 -15.74 -7.82
C GLU A 230 21.20 -15.65 -9.33
N ASP A 231 20.10 -15.85 -10.03
CA ASP A 231 20.02 -15.86 -11.49
C ASP A 231 18.67 -15.32 -12.00
N CYS A 232 17.93 -14.61 -11.18
CA CYS A 232 16.55 -14.25 -11.36
C CYS A 232 16.29 -12.75 -11.26
N GLY A 233 15.04 -12.35 -11.42
CA GLY A 233 14.58 -10.99 -11.25
C GLY A 233 14.67 -10.47 -9.82
N LEU A 234 14.40 -9.19 -9.67
CA LEU A 234 14.43 -8.51 -8.40
C LEU A 234 13.02 -8.43 -7.82
N VAL A 235 12.78 -9.13 -6.71
CA VAL A 235 11.50 -9.12 -5.99
C VAL A 235 11.71 -8.53 -4.61
N THR A 236 10.90 -7.52 -4.29
CA THR A 236 10.89 -6.84 -2.97
C THR A 236 9.61 -7.21 -2.24
N PRO A 237 9.67 -8.11 -1.25
CA PRO A 237 8.53 -8.39 -0.38
C PRO A 237 8.36 -7.26 0.64
N VAL A 238 7.12 -6.86 0.86
CA VAL A 238 6.73 -5.80 1.80
C VAL A 238 5.56 -6.28 2.63
N MET A 239 5.80 -6.69 3.87
CA MET A 239 4.75 -7.05 4.82
C MET A 239 4.16 -5.80 5.46
N ILE A 240 2.87 -5.57 5.25
CA ILE A 240 2.12 -4.55 5.99
C ILE A 240 1.63 -5.18 7.28
N ALA A 241 2.36 -4.94 8.36
CA ALA A 241 2.13 -5.55 9.67
C ALA A 241 1.26 -4.62 10.53
N ASN A 242 -0.06 -4.80 10.43
CA ASN A 242 -1.03 -3.99 11.17
C ASN A 242 -1.60 -4.68 12.41
N GLY A 243 -1.19 -5.90 12.68
CA GLY A 243 -1.52 -6.67 13.88
C GLY A 243 -2.91 -7.26 13.94
N ARG A 244 -3.69 -7.17 12.84
CA ARG A 244 -5.09 -7.60 12.86
C ARG A 244 -5.54 -8.28 11.58
N ARG A 245 -6.41 -9.25 11.73
CA ARG A 245 -7.26 -9.78 10.67
C ARG A 245 -8.73 -9.43 10.97
N ILE A 246 -9.69 -10.01 10.33
CA ILE A 246 -11.11 -9.54 10.27
C ILE A 246 -11.62 -8.94 11.60
N ASP A 247 -11.75 -9.71 12.67
CA ASP A 247 -12.36 -9.32 13.94
C ASP A 247 -11.49 -9.61 15.16
N GLN A 248 -10.19 -9.88 14.94
CA GLN A 248 -9.25 -10.25 16.02
C GLN A 248 -7.81 -9.82 15.71
N ARG A 249 -6.98 -9.89 16.73
CA ARG A 249 -5.53 -9.79 16.54
C ARG A 249 -5.03 -10.95 15.68
N SER A 250 -4.04 -10.69 14.84
CA SER A 250 -3.30 -11.77 14.19
C SER A 250 -2.62 -12.65 15.23
N THR A 251 -2.46 -13.94 14.93
CA THR A 251 -1.83 -14.90 15.85
C THR A 251 -0.39 -14.52 16.15
N MET A 252 0.31 -14.01 15.15
CA MET A 252 1.65 -13.47 15.27
C MET A 252 1.74 -12.45 16.42
N TYR A 253 0.81 -11.48 16.45
CA TYR A 253 0.76 -10.47 17.52
C TYR A 253 0.33 -11.02 18.87
N GLN A 254 -0.36 -12.17 18.91
CA GLN A 254 -0.68 -12.88 20.14
C GLN A 254 0.51 -13.70 20.66
N GLN A 255 1.41 -14.13 19.79
CA GLN A 255 2.55 -14.99 20.10
C GLN A 255 3.87 -14.27 20.43
N GLY A 256 3.91 -12.98 20.38
CA GLY A 256 5.13 -12.22 20.66
C GLY A 256 5.33 -11.03 19.73
N GLY A 257 4.36 -10.76 18.87
CA GLY A 257 4.36 -9.62 17.98
C GLY A 257 5.41 -9.72 16.88
N LEU A 258 5.96 -8.58 16.53
CA LEU A 258 6.94 -8.49 15.46
C LEU A 258 8.23 -9.24 15.77
N THR A 259 8.66 -9.37 17.03
CA THR A 259 9.85 -10.13 17.39
C THR A 259 9.77 -11.57 16.89
N TRP A 260 8.62 -12.24 17.11
CA TRP A 260 8.39 -13.56 16.59
C TRP A 260 8.51 -13.62 15.05
N PHE A 261 8.01 -12.60 14.37
CA PHE A 261 8.05 -12.53 12.92
C PHE A 261 9.47 -12.28 12.38
N TYR A 262 10.24 -11.42 13.04
CA TYR A 262 11.66 -11.22 12.74
C TYR A 262 12.45 -12.50 12.85
N GLU A 263 12.34 -13.21 13.97
CA GLU A 263 13.02 -14.49 14.21
C GLU A 263 12.63 -15.54 13.16
N HIS A 264 11.35 -15.60 12.80
CA HIS A 264 10.86 -16.51 11.77
C HIS A 264 11.48 -16.20 10.40
N LEU A 265 11.55 -14.94 9.99
CA LEU A 265 12.18 -14.54 8.74
C LEU A 265 13.68 -14.86 8.73
N GLU A 266 14.38 -14.59 9.82
CA GLU A 266 15.82 -14.86 9.92
C GLU A 266 16.14 -16.35 9.80
N GLN A 267 15.28 -17.24 10.34
CA GLN A 267 15.41 -18.69 10.18
C GLN A 267 15.21 -19.16 8.73
N ASN A 268 14.52 -18.37 7.92
CA ASN A 268 14.25 -18.65 6.51
C ASN A 268 15.19 -17.90 5.55
N ASP A 269 16.37 -17.50 6.03
CA ASP A 269 17.40 -16.79 5.26
C ASP A 269 16.95 -15.42 4.72
N PHE A 270 16.07 -14.73 5.45
CA PHE A 270 15.77 -13.33 5.20
C PHE A 270 16.54 -12.40 6.16
N HIS A 271 16.71 -11.17 5.71
CA HIS A 271 17.15 -10.06 6.53
C HIS A 271 15.98 -9.06 6.66
N PRO A 272 15.20 -9.14 7.75
CA PRO A 272 14.07 -8.25 7.96
C PRO A 272 14.54 -6.80 8.17
N ILE A 273 13.85 -5.86 7.55
CA ILE A 273 14.12 -4.43 7.62
C ILE A 273 12.83 -3.74 8.07
N ALA A 274 12.85 -3.14 9.26
CA ALA A 274 11.72 -2.36 9.76
C ALA A 274 11.61 -1.03 9.02
N ILE A 275 10.36 -0.68 8.67
CA ILE A 275 10.01 0.65 8.16
C ILE A 275 8.70 1.11 8.84
N ASP A 276 8.48 2.42 8.89
CA ASP A 276 7.21 2.96 9.34
C ASP A 276 6.14 2.76 8.25
N GLY A 277 5.16 1.90 8.51
CA GLY A 277 4.07 1.59 7.58
C GLY A 277 3.00 2.68 7.46
N ARG A 278 3.18 3.82 8.15
CA ARG A 278 2.32 5.01 8.05
C ARG A 278 2.90 6.07 7.11
N ASP A 279 4.18 5.93 6.79
CA ASP A 279 4.98 6.93 6.10
C ASP A 279 5.35 6.46 4.67
N PRO A 280 4.81 7.06 3.61
CA PRO A 280 5.14 6.68 2.23
C PRO A 280 6.64 6.83 1.92
N ALA A 281 7.34 7.77 2.56
CA ALA A 281 8.76 7.95 2.35
C ALA A 281 9.57 6.76 2.89
N ALA A 282 9.15 6.14 3.98
CA ALA A 282 9.77 4.92 4.50
C ALA A 282 9.65 3.74 3.51
N PHE A 283 8.51 3.58 2.86
CA PHE A 283 8.33 2.59 1.79
C PHE A 283 9.21 2.90 0.58
N ILE A 284 9.28 4.18 0.14
CA ILE A 284 10.15 4.58 -0.99
C ILE A 284 11.58 4.16 -0.71
N TRP A 285 12.13 4.57 0.43
CA TRP A 285 13.48 4.17 0.83
C TRP A 285 13.64 2.65 0.88
N GLY A 286 12.68 1.95 1.50
CA GLY A 286 12.73 0.49 1.62
C GLY A 286 12.80 -0.23 0.27
N ILE A 287 12.04 0.23 -0.73
CA ILE A 287 12.08 -0.34 -2.09
C ILE A 287 13.47 -0.14 -2.72
N PHE A 288 14.02 1.08 -2.65
CA PHE A 288 15.35 1.35 -3.19
C PHE A 288 16.45 0.54 -2.47
N GLU A 289 16.42 0.49 -1.15
CA GLU A 289 17.38 -0.26 -0.33
C GLU A 289 17.33 -1.77 -0.62
N SER A 290 16.12 -2.34 -0.70
CA SER A 290 15.95 -3.75 -1.02
C SER A 290 16.52 -4.09 -2.39
N GLU A 291 16.22 -3.29 -3.40
CA GLU A 291 16.74 -3.50 -4.75
C GLU A 291 18.24 -3.35 -4.82
N ALA A 292 18.82 -2.38 -4.12
CA ALA A 292 20.28 -2.20 -4.07
C ALA A 292 20.97 -3.43 -3.45
N ARG A 293 20.41 -3.97 -2.36
CA ARG A 293 20.93 -5.21 -1.74
C ARG A 293 20.79 -6.41 -2.65
N LEU A 294 19.65 -6.60 -3.30
CA LEU A 294 19.43 -7.70 -4.24
C LEU A 294 20.39 -7.61 -5.44
N GLN A 295 20.60 -6.42 -5.98
CA GLN A 295 21.56 -6.20 -7.07
C GLN A 295 23.00 -6.51 -6.64
N ALA A 296 23.40 -6.10 -5.43
CA ALA A 296 24.71 -6.41 -4.89
C ALA A 296 24.88 -7.92 -4.69
N CYS A 297 23.89 -8.62 -4.12
CA CYS A 297 23.89 -10.08 -4.00
C CYS A 297 24.07 -10.75 -5.36
N SER A 298 23.23 -10.39 -6.33
CA SER A 298 23.28 -10.94 -7.69
C SER A 298 24.67 -10.72 -8.36
N ALA A 299 25.23 -9.52 -8.21
CA ALA A 299 26.55 -9.23 -8.75
C ALA A 299 27.66 -10.07 -8.11
N HIS A 300 27.62 -10.26 -6.78
CA HIS A 300 28.58 -11.09 -6.07
C HIS A 300 28.49 -12.57 -6.46
N ILE A 301 27.25 -13.09 -6.59
CA ILE A 301 27.00 -14.47 -7.03
C ILE A 301 27.57 -14.69 -8.42
N ARG A 302 27.24 -13.82 -9.38
CA ARG A 302 27.75 -13.90 -10.77
C ARG A 302 29.26 -13.77 -10.86
N ALA A 303 29.88 -13.05 -9.94
CA ALA A 303 31.33 -12.94 -9.84
C ALA A 303 32.01 -14.13 -9.12
N GLY A 304 31.25 -15.11 -8.66
CA GLY A 304 31.74 -16.25 -7.86
C GLY A 304 32.30 -15.86 -6.49
N LYS A 305 31.87 -14.70 -5.94
CA LYS A 305 32.38 -14.13 -4.68
C LYS A 305 31.44 -14.31 -3.50
N MET A 306 30.21 -14.79 -3.74
CA MET A 306 29.21 -14.92 -2.68
C MET A 306 29.41 -16.21 -1.89
N CYS A 307 29.31 -16.10 -0.57
CA CYS A 307 29.24 -17.23 0.34
C CYS A 307 27.78 -17.44 0.79
N TYR A 308 27.34 -18.68 0.76
CA TYR A 308 26.01 -19.07 1.27
C TYR A 308 26.05 -19.33 2.77
N PRO A 309 24.93 -19.12 3.52
CA PRO A 309 23.63 -18.66 3.02
C PRO A 309 23.61 -17.16 2.70
N VAL A 310 22.83 -16.79 1.69
CA VAL A 310 22.56 -15.38 1.32
C VAL A 310 21.28 -14.95 2.01
N LYS A 311 21.34 -13.91 2.84
CA LYS A 311 20.16 -13.34 3.48
C LYS A 311 19.55 -12.26 2.59
N LEU A 312 18.30 -12.47 2.18
CA LEU A 312 17.58 -11.57 1.29
C LEU A 312 16.77 -10.51 2.07
N PRO A 313 16.66 -9.28 1.58
CA PRO A 313 15.89 -8.24 2.24
C PRO A 313 14.40 -8.59 2.27
N TYR A 314 13.74 -8.28 3.37
CA TYR A 314 12.30 -8.40 3.56
C TYR A 314 11.83 -7.19 4.37
N LEU A 315 10.99 -6.33 3.77
CA LEU A 315 10.49 -5.14 4.44
C LEU A 315 9.32 -5.49 5.36
N ILE A 316 9.35 -4.95 6.57
CA ILE A 316 8.25 -5.01 7.52
C ILE A 316 7.78 -3.58 7.79
N ALA A 317 6.64 -3.25 7.24
CA ALA A 317 5.99 -1.95 7.40
C ALA A 317 5.07 -2.00 8.64
N GLU A 318 5.60 -1.53 9.75
CA GLU A 318 4.88 -1.52 11.03
C GLU A 318 3.83 -0.42 11.04
N THR A 319 2.58 -0.80 11.32
CA THR A 319 1.46 0.13 11.40
C THR A 319 0.37 -0.39 12.33
N GLU A 320 -0.72 0.36 12.45
CA GLU A 320 -1.96 -0.11 13.06
C GLU A 320 -3.10 -0.10 12.04
N LYS A 321 -3.98 -1.07 12.14
CA LYS A 321 -5.09 -1.21 11.19
C LYS A 321 -6.00 0.03 11.24
N GLY A 322 -6.17 0.67 10.08
CA GLY A 322 -7.01 1.86 9.97
C GLY A 322 -6.36 3.15 10.44
N TYR A 323 -5.02 3.20 10.52
CA TYR A 323 -4.30 4.43 10.84
C TYR A 323 -4.83 5.62 10.04
N GLY A 324 -4.98 6.75 10.69
CA GLY A 324 -5.45 8.01 10.10
C GLY A 324 -6.97 8.20 10.12
N PHE A 325 -7.73 7.25 10.69
CA PHE A 325 -9.17 7.40 10.86
C PHE A 325 -9.67 6.84 12.20
N TYR A 326 -10.91 7.16 12.56
CA TYR A 326 -11.55 6.70 13.79
C TYR A 326 -11.50 5.18 13.95
N GLY A 327 -11.22 4.73 15.17
CA GLY A 327 -11.16 3.32 15.52
C GLY A 327 -9.88 2.61 15.10
N ALA A 328 -8.84 3.34 14.68
CA ALA A 328 -7.51 2.77 14.36
C ALA A 328 -7.02 1.83 15.47
N GLY A 329 -6.39 0.72 15.08
CA GLY A 329 -5.88 -0.30 16.01
C GLY A 329 -6.95 -1.17 16.68
N THR A 330 -8.25 -0.98 16.38
CA THR A 330 -9.34 -1.81 16.91
C THR A 330 -9.86 -2.81 15.88
N ASN A 331 -10.70 -3.76 16.32
CA ASN A 331 -11.35 -4.71 15.39
C ASN A 331 -12.34 -4.01 14.45
N ALA A 332 -12.98 -2.93 14.91
CA ALA A 332 -13.91 -2.14 14.10
C ALA A 332 -13.25 -1.54 12.85
N ALA A 333 -11.96 -1.24 12.90
CA ALA A 333 -11.21 -0.70 11.76
C ALA A 333 -11.19 -1.61 10.52
N HIS A 334 -11.60 -2.88 10.63
CA HIS A 334 -11.62 -3.78 9.46
C HIS A 334 -12.57 -3.30 8.35
N GLY A 335 -13.78 -2.95 8.71
CA GLY A 335 -14.82 -2.53 7.76
C GLY A 335 -15.23 -1.07 7.96
N THR A 336 -16.37 -0.87 8.60
CA THR A 336 -16.90 0.45 8.96
C THR A 336 -16.61 0.72 10.44
N SER A 337 -15.66 1.58 10.74
CA SER A 337 -15.15 1.78 12.11
C SER A 337 -15.98 2.75 12.97
N LEU A 338 -16.80 3.60 12.35
CA LEU A 338 -17.67 4.51 13.09
C LEU A 338 -18.70 3.76 13.94
N PRO A 339 -19.09 4.32 15.11
CA PRO A 339 -20.00 3.64 16.03
C PRO A 339 -21.42 3.49 15.51
N GLY A 340 -21.78 4.20 14.42
CA GLY A 340 -23.08 4.17 13.78
C GLY A 340 -22.99 4.62 12.31
N ASN A 341 -24.14 4.56 11.62
CA ASN A 341 -24.22 5.10 10.26
C ASN A 341 -24.39 6.63 10.30
N PRO A 342 -23.45 7.42 9.75
CA PRO A 342 -23.52 8.88 9.73
C PRO A 342 -24.83 9.45 9.13
N ARG A 343 -25.51 8.69 8.27
CA ARG A 343 -26.80 9.06 7.70
C ARG A 343 -27.89 9.18 8.76
N SER A 344 -27.93 8.28 9.75
CA SER A 344 -28.96 8.21 10.79
C SER A 344 -28.46 8.55 12.18
N ASP A 345 -27.15 8.57 12.40
CA ASP A 345 -26.52 8.83 13.70
C ASP A 345 -25.73 10.14 13.65
N ALA A 346 -26.20 11.14 14.39
CA ALA A 346 -25.58 12.47 14.43
C ALA A 346 -24.19 12.44 15.06
N ALA A 347 -23.96 11.57 16.06
CA ALA A 347 -22.64 11.46 16.69
C ALA A 347 -21.63 10.80 15.74
N ALA A 348 -22.01 9.77 15.02
CA ALA A 348 -21.18 9.16 13.99
C ALA A 348 -20.88 10.14 12.84
N ARG A 349 -21.85 10.97 12.45
CA ARG A 349 -21.67 12.03 11.45
C ARG A 349 -20.71 13.11 11.93
N GLN A 350 -20.83 13.52 13.19
CA GLN A 350 -19.89 14.47 13.77
C GLN A 350 -18.46 13.91 13.73
N LEU A 351 -18.25 12.66 14.18
CA LEU A 351 -16.93 12.00 14.13
C LEU A 351 -16.37 11.92 12.70
N PHE A 352 -17.21 11.64 11.70
CA PHE A 352 -16.77 11.62 10.30
C PHE A 352 -16.29 13.02 9.85
N ASN A 353 -17.03 14.06 10.20
CA ASN A 353 -16.71 15.43 9.78
C ASN A 353 -15.51 16.05 10.54
N GLU A 354 -15.15 15.50 11.69
CA GLU A 354 -14.00 15.95 12.50
C GLU A 354 -12.68 15.30 12.07
N HIS A 355 -12.73 14.11 11.46
CA HIS A 355 -11.57 13.35 10.99
C HIS A 355 -11.30 13.52 9.49
#